data_971854ba5053193031cb34119efac6d0
#
_entry.id   971854ba5053193031cb34119efac6d0
#
_cell.length_a   1.000
_cell.length_b   1.000
_cell.length_c   1.000
_cell.angle_alpha   90.00
_cell.angle_beta   90.00
_cell.angle_gamma   90.00
#
_symmetry.space_group_name_H-M   'P 1'
#
loop_
_entity.id
_entity.type
_entity.pdbx_description
1 polymer ?
#
loop_
_entity_poly.entity_id
_entity_poly.type
_entity_poly.pdbx_seq_one_letter_code
_entity_poly.pdbx_strand_id
1 'polypeptide(L)'
;MVLSPRQLVLIEEFSTDYRATYISVEVSLFEKVLTKSVNCKALADRLIMGHLPFVDDDESHSALVANIMQLFLNLQQSKGIGVREPVQTDLLHTLMCVVSDSLMGRGLPAGICHQEVIYRKFIALVANHYTREHSTRFYAERLCVTPVYLARIVRRYAQKSVKEFILSQVYHEALDLLRYTDAQVGEVASRLGFADIETFSKFFKRYNGQSPKNVQRID
;
A
#
# COMPACT_ATOMS: atom_id res chain seq x y z
N MET A 1 3.76 -10.02 8.75
CA MET A 1 3.89 -9.27 7.49
C MET A 1 2.96 -8.06 7.55
N VAL A 2 3.42 -6.89 7.20
CA VAL A 2 2.61 -5.65 7.15
C VAL A 2 2.51 -5.20 5.70
N LEU A 3 1.30 -4.90 5.22
CA LEU A 3 1.05 -4.50 3.84
C LEU A 3 0.54 -3.06 3.80
N SER A 4 1.05 -2.27 2.87
CA SER A 4 0.49 -0.96 2.57
C SER A 4 -0.75 -1.10 1.68
N PRO A 5 -1.64 -0.09 1.63
CA PRO A 5 -2.73 -0.08 0.68
C PRO A 5 -2.25 -0.34 -0.74
N ARG A 6 -2.99 -1.17 -1.49
CA ARG A 6 -2.70 -1.54 -2.89
C ARG A 6 -1.42 -2.37 -3.10
N GLN A 7 -0.85 -2.93 -2.05
CA GLN A 7 0.24 -3.88 -2.16
C GLN A 7 -0.33 -5.29 -2.36
N LEU A 8 0.01 -5.91 -3.50
CA LEU A 8 -0.38 -7.29 -3.80
C LEU A 8 0.73 -8.24 -3.34
N VAL A 9 0.34 -9.29 -2.64
CA VAL A 9 1.21 -10.40 -2.25
C VAL A 9 0.69 -11.66 -2.90
N LEU A 10 1.54 -12.33 -3.65
CA LEU A 10 1.29 -13.66 -4.18
C LEU A 10 1.88 -14.67 -3.20
N ILE A 11 1.04 -15.56 -2.69
CA ILE A 11 1.48 -16.73 -1.90
C ILE A 11 1.59 -17.89 -2.90
N GLU A 12 2.82 -18.30 -3.20
CA GLU A 12 3.09 -19.37 -4.17
C GLU A 12 2.98 -20.74 -3.54
N GLU A 13 3.44 -20.89 -2.29
CA GLU A 13 3.39 -22.16 -1.55
C GLU A 13 3.07 -21.90 -0.08
N PHE A 14 2.32 -22.80 0.54
CA PHE A 14 2.06 -22.82 1.98
C PHE A 14 1.93 -24.26 2.46
N SER A 15 2.28 -24.49 3.72
CA SER A 15 2.12 -25.79 4.37
C SER A 15 0.63 -26.10 4.64
N THR A 16 0.29 -27.39 4.78
CA THR A 16 -1.09 -27.83 5.03
C THR A 16 -1.65 -27.34 6.38
N ASP A 17 -0.79 -26.96 7.30
CA ASP A 17 -1.11 -26.41 8.62
C ASP A 17 -0.99 -24.89 8.70
N TYR A 18 -0.77 -24.21 7.56
CA TYR A 18 -0.66 -22.75 7.49
C TYR A 18 -1.93 -22.08 8.04
N ARG A 19 -1.74 -21.19 8.98
CA ARG A 19 -2.79 -20.32 9.52
C ARG A 19 -2.32 -18.87 9.48
N ALA A 20 -3.20 -17.99 9.06
CA ALA A 20 -2.92 -16.55 9.06
C ALA A 20 -4.03 -15.79 9.75
N THR A 21 -3.65 -14.81 10.55
CA THR A 21 -4.57 -13.80 11.08
C THR A 21 -4.17 -12.46 10.50
N TYR A 22 -5.15 -11.68 10.05
CA TYR A 22 -4.90 -10.36 9.47
C TYR A 22 -5.84 -9.32 10.06
N ILE A 23 -5.37 -8.08 10.11
CA ILE A 23 -6.17 -6.90 10.46
C ILE A 23 -6.17 -5.99 9.24
N SER A 24 -7.36 -5.67 8.72
CA SER A 24 -7.55 -4.62 7.72
C SER A 24 -7.90 -3.33 8.45
N VAL A 25 -7.21 -2.24 8.10
CA VAL A 25 -7.35 -0.95 8.75
C VAL A 25 -7.77 0.09 7.73
N GLU A 26 -8.81 0.85 8.06
CA GLU A 26 -9.23 1.99 7.25
C GLU A 26 -8.14 3.07 7.23
N VAL A 27 -7.93 3.70 6.07
CA VAL A 27 -6.90 4.72 5.87
C VAL A 27 -7.02 5.88 6.86
N SER A 28 -8.25 6.33 7.13
CA SER A 28 -8.54 7.42 8.08
C SER A 28 -8.08 7.09 9.51
N LEU A 29 -8.30 5.85 9.96
CA LEU A 29 -7.84 5.38 11.27
C LEU A 29 -6.32 5.22 11.30
N PHE A 30 -5.73 4.72 10.22
CA PHE A 30 -4.29 4.59 10.09
C PHE A 30 -3.59 5.96 10.16
N GLU A 31 -4.10 6.97 9.45
CA GLU A 31 -3.59 8.34 9.48
C GLU A 31 -3.68 8.96 10.89
N LYS A 32 -4.79 8.75 11.61
CA LYS A 32 -4.91 9.18 13.02
C LYS A 32 -3.82 8.60 13.90
N VAL A 33 -3.48 7.33 13.70
CA VAL A 33 -2.44 6.65 14.48
C VAL A 33 -1.05 7.13 14.13
N LEU A 34 -0.77 7.44 12.86
CA LEU A 34 0.52 7.96 12.41
C LEU A 34 0.94 9.26 13.11
N THR A 35 -0.04 10.06 13.50
CA THR A 35 0.24 11.33 14.21
C THR A 35 0.62 11.14 15.68
N LYS A 36 0.37 9.95 16.25
CA LYS A 36 0.58 9.69 17.69
C LYS A 36 2.05 9.49 18.07
N SER A 37 2.89 8.97 17.18
CA SER A 37 4.30 8.76 17.49
C SER A 37 5.22 8.77 16.26
N VAL A 38 6.50 9.12 16.50
CA VAL A 38 7.55 9.11 15.48
C VAL A 38 7.80 7.68 14.96
N ASN A 39 7.67 6.67 15.82
CA ASN A 39 7.87 5.28 15.47
C ASN A 39 6.82 4.78 14.48
N CYS A 40 5.54 5.15 14.68
CA CYS A 40 4.48 4.82 13.73
C CYS A 40 4.72 5.46 12.36
N LYS A 41 5.21 6.70 12.34
CA LYS A 41 5.57 7.39 11.10
C LYS A 41 6.74 6.68 10.39
N ALA A 42 7.78 6.30 11.12
CA ALA A 42 8.92 5.57 10.57
C ALA A 42 8.52 4.20 10.00
N LEU A 43 7.60 3.49 10.66
CA LEU A 43 7.02 2.26 10.13
C LEU A 43 6.24 2.51 8.85
N ALA A 44 5.37 3.51 8.80
CA ALA A 44 4.61 3.86 7.61
C ALA A 44 5.52 4.22 6.43
N ASP A 45 6.57 5.00 6.68
CA ASP A 45 7.57 5.33 5.67
C ASP A 45 8.24 4.07 5.10
N ARG A 46 8.51 3.05 5.91
CA ARG A 46 9.04 1.76 5.46
C ARG A 46 8.05 0.95 4.64
N LEU A 47 6.78 0.92 5.07
CA LEU A 47 5.71 0.25 4.34
C LEU A 47 5.50 0.85 2.95
N ILE A 48 5.54 2.17 2.84
CA ILE A 48 5.43 2.91 1.58
C ILE A 48 6.58 2.57 0.63
N MET A 49 7.75 2.20 1.15
CA MET A 49 8.90 1.84 0.35
C MET A 49 8.82 0.49 -0.36
N GLY A 50 7.77 -0.28 -0.12
CA GLY A 50 7.60 -1.59 -0.75
C GLY A 50 8.58 -2.65 -0.26
N HIS A 51 9.35 -2.38 0.78
CA HIS A 51 10.01 -3.44 1.52
C HIS A 51 8.95 -4.15 2.33
N LEU A 52 8.58 -5.34 1.90
CA LEU A 52 7.75 -6.24 2.72
C LEU A 52 8.51 -6.47 4.02
N PRO A 53 8.07 -5.90 5.13
CA PRO A 53 8.64 -6.24 6.41
C PRO A 53 8.13 -7.64 6.78
N PHE A 54 8.83 -8.66 6.31
CA PHE A 54 8.81 -9.91 7.01
C PHE A 54 9.56 -9.67 8.32
N VAL A 55 8.84 -9.72 9.39
CA VAL A 55 9.43 -9.73 10.71
C VAL A 55 9.50 -11.20 11.10
N ASP A 56 10.68 -11.75 11.00
CA ASP A 56 11.02 -13.03 11.63
C ASP A 56 11.26 -12.69 13.10
N ASP A 57 10.22 -12.71 13.90
CA ASP A 57 10.28 -12.25 15.28
C ASP A 57 10.86 -13.33 16.20
N ASP A 58 11.50 -12.85 17.26
CA ASP A 58 11.70 -13.68 18.44
C ASP A 58 10.34 -14.03 19.08
N GLU A 59 10.31 -15.05 19.92
CA GLU A 59 9.08 -15.54 20.54
C GLU A 59 8.34 -14.44 21.33
N SER A 60 9.06 -13.48 21.91
CA SER A 60 8.48 -12.42 22.75
C SER A 60 7.68 -11.40 21.96
N HIS A 61 8.20 -10.92 20.84
CA HIS A 61 7.48 -9.99 19.95
C HIS A 61 6.30 -10.69 19.26
N SER A 62 6.50 -11.93 18.80
CA SER A 62 5.44 -12.72 18.20
C SER A 62 4.27 -12.93 19.15
N ALA A 63 4.55 -13.22 20.42
CA ALA A 63 3.53 -13.38 21.47
C ALA A 63 2.78 -12.06 21.74
N LEU A 64 3.48 -10.91 21.79
CA LEU A 64 2.85 -9.60 21.96
C LEU A 64 1.93 -9.27 20.80
N VAL A 65 2.39 -9.46 19.56
CA VAL A 65 1.57 -9.24 18.37
C VAL A 65 0.33 -10.12 18.40
N ALA A 66 0.47 -11.42 18.70
CA ALA A 66 -0.65 -12.35 18.78
C ALA A 66 -1.68 -11.94 19.85
N ASN A 67 -1.23 -11.50 21.04
CA ASN A 67 -2.10 -11.01 22.10
C ASN A 67 -2.87 -9.75 21.69
N ILE A 68 -2.21 -8.80 21.02
CA ILE A 68 -2.87 -7.57 20.53
C ILE A 68 -3.92 -7.95 19.47
N MET A 69 -3.60 -8.86 18.55
CA MET A 69 -4.56 -9.32 17.53
C MET A 69 -5.75 -10.04 18.18
N GLN A 70 -5.53 -10.83 19.21
CA GLN A 70 -6.63 -11.47 19.96
C GLN A 70 -7.52 -10.43 20.66
N LEU A 71 -6.94 -9.35 21.19
CA LEU A 71 -7.72 -8.24 21.77
C LEU A 71 -8.60 -7.55 20.72
N PHE A 72 -8.10 -7.35 19.49
CA PHE A 72 -8.94 -6.84 18.39
C PHE A 72 -10.12 -7.76 18.10
N LEU A 73 -9.90 -9.08 18.02
CA LEU A 73 -10.96 -10.06 17.78
C LEU A 73 -11.99 -10.03 18.90
N ASN A 74 -11.56 -10.02 20.16
CA ASN A 74 -12.44 -9.96 21.32
C ASN A 74 -13.27 -8.66 21.33
N LEU A 75 -12.65 -7.53 20.97
CA LEU A 75 -13.32 -6.24 20.88
C LEU A 75 -14.40 -6.22 19.79
N GLN A 76 -14.15 -6.89 18.65
CA GLN A 76 -15.15 -7.01 17.59
C GLN A 76 -16.35 -7.86 17.98
N GLN A 77 -16.13 -8.93 18.73
CA GLN A 77 -17.17 -9.84 19.20
C GLN A 77 -17.98 -9.26 20.37
N SER A 78 -17.43 -8.32 21.11
CA SER A 78 -18.07 -7.71 22.28
C SER A 78 -19.19 -6.76 21.87
N LYS A 79 -20.39 -7.00 22.38
CA LYS A 79 -21.56 -6.12 22.20
C LYS A 79 -21.60 -5.09 23.33
N GLY A 80 -21.87 -3.79 23.00
CA GLY A 80 -22.16 -2.76 24.00
C GLY A 80 -20.98 -1.97 24.54
N ILE A 81 -19.78 -2.05 23.94
CA ILE A 81 -18.63 -1.23 24.35
C ILE A 81 -18.76 0.16 23.69
N GLY A 82 -19.11 1.17 24.49
CA GLY A 82 -19.30 2.55 24.02
C GLY A 82 -18.02 3.27 23.60
N VAL A 83 -16.85 2.73 24.00
CA VAL A 83 -15.51 3.30 23.72
C VAL A 83 -14.74 2.49 22.67
N ARG A 84 -15.44 1.79 21.78
CA ARG A 84 -14.82 0.89 20.78
C ARG A 84 -13.79 1.58 19.91
N GLU A 85 -14.13 2.70 19.31
CA GLU A 85 -13.22 3.43 18.38
C GLU A 85 -11.94 3.93 19.08
N PRO A 86 -11.98 4.57 20.25
CA PRO A 86 -10.75 4.90 20.99
C PRO A 86 -9.88 3.69 21.29
N VAL A 87 -10.47 2.59 21.78
CA VAL A 87 -9.73 1.37 22.10
C VAL A 87 -9.09 0.74 20.85
N GLN A 88 -9.80 0.69 19.72
CA GLN A 88 -9.23 0.23 18.45
C GLN A 88 -8.04 1.09 18.02
N THR A 89 -8.15 2.40 18.17
CA THR A 89 -7.08 3.35 17.82
C THR A 89 -5.85 3.12 18.68
N ASP A 90 -6.00 2.88 19.97
CA ASP A 90 -4.90 2.65 20.92
C ASP A 90 -4.27 1.27 20.72
N LEU A 91 -5.06 0.23 20.46
CA LEU A 91 -4.55 -1.10 20.12
C LEU A 91 -3.76 -1.06 18.80
N LEU A 92 -4.25 -0.34 17.78
CA LEU A 92 -3.54 -0.19 16.53
C LEU A 92 -2.22 0.57 16.74
N HIS A 93 -2.23 1.63 17.53
CA HIS A 93 -1.02 2.36 17.88
C HIS A 93 0.00 1.45 18.58
N THR A 94 -0.45 0.65 19.57
CA THR A 94 0.40 -0.29 20.29
C THR A 94 0.98 -1.35 19.34
N LEU A 95 0.16 -1.92 18.46
CA LEU A 95 0.61 -2.87 17.44
C LEU A 95 1.69 -2.27 16.54
N MET A 96 1.47 -1.06 16.06
CA MET A 96 2.44 -0.36 15.21
C MET A 96 3.75 -0.07 15.95
N CYS A 97 3.69 0.27 17.24
CA CYS A 97 4.89 0.47 18.06
C CYS A 97 5.68 -0.83 18.22
N VAL A 98 5.03 -1.96 18.55
CA VAL A 98 5.67 -3.28 18.70
C VAL A 98 6.32 -3.71 17.38
N VAL A 99 5.59 -3.61 16.27
CA VAL A 99 6.12 -3.94 14.93
C VAL A 99 7.27 -3.03 14.54
N SER A 100 7.19 -1.73 14.88
CA SER A 100 8.27 -0.78 14.63
C SER A 100 9.52 -1.11 15.41
N ASP A 101 9.39 -1.47 16.68
CA ASP A 101 10.52 -1.84 17.55
C ASP A 101 11.22 -3.09 17.03
N SER A 102 10.48 -4.12 16.68
CA SER A 102 11.00 -5.33 16.05
C SER A 102 11.77 -5.06 14.76
N LEU A 103 11.30 -4.11 13.96
CA LEU A 103 11.97 -3.69 12.73
C LEU A 103 13.20 -2.82 12.98
N MET A 104 13.22 -2.04 14.07
CA MET A 104 14.33 -1.15 14.41
C MET A 104 15.46 -1.86 15.16
N GLY A 105 15.13 -2.84 16.01
CA GLY A 105 16.10 -3.61 16.77
C GLY A 105 17.09 -4.42 15.93
N ARG A 106 16.79 -4.63 14.65
CA ARG A 106 17.65 -5.34 13.68
C ARG A 106 18.56 -4.46 12.84
N GLY A 107 18.90 -3.27 13.36
CA GLY A 107 19.86 -2.37 12.71
C GLY A 107 19.32 -1.81 11.39
N LEU A 108 18.79 -0.59 11.46
CA LEU A 108 18.67 0.24 10.27
C LEU A 108 20.06 0.39 9.68
N PRO A 109 20.25 0.19 8.36
CA PRO A 109 21.46 0.70 7.74
C PRO A 109 21.53 2.19 8.10
N ALA A 110 22.57 2.56 8.83
CA ALA A 110 22.80 3.93 9.24
C ALA A 110 22.86 4.81 8.00
N GLY A 111 21.94 5.77 7.92
CA GLY A 111 21.87 6.76 6.86
C GLY A 111 20.82 6.44 5.79
N ILE A 112 19.81 7.29 5.73
CA ILE A 112 18.86 7.30 4.60
C ILE A 112 19.68 7.63 3.34
N CYS A 113 19.85 6.65 2.45
CA CYS A 113 20.55 6.88 1.20
C CYS A 113 19.79 7.92 0.36
N HIS A 114 20.50 8.85 -0.27
CA HIS A 114 19.90 9.88 -1.14
C HIS A 114 18.93 9.28 -2.17
N GLN A 115 19.22 8.09 -2.71
CA GLN A 115 18.33 7.38 -3.62
C GLN A 115 17.00 6.97 -2.95
N GLU A 116 17.04 6.61 -1.69
CA GLU A 116 15.87 6.27 -0.91
C GLU A 116 14.97 7.47 -0.70
N VAL A 117 15.54 8.63 -0.41
CA VAL A 117 14.78 9.89 -0.29
C VAL A 117 14.08 10.23 -1.60
N ILE A 118 14.77 10.07 -2.74
CA ILE A 118 14.17 10.29 -4.06
C ILE A 118 13.05 9.29 -4.31
N TYR A 119 13.24 8.02 -3.96
CA TYR A 119 12.21 6.99 -4.14
C TYR A 119 10.96 7.27 -3.29
N ARG A 120 11.11 7.69 -2.04
CA ARG A 120 9.99 8.12 -1.17
C ARG A 120 9.21 9.28 -1.79
N LYS A 121 9.94 10.32 -2.22
CA LYS A 121 9.31 11.46 -2.90
C LYS A 121 8.62 11.06 -4.19
N PHE A 122 9.18 10.10 -4.94
CA PHE A 122 8.55 9.56 -6.14
C PHE A 122 7.21 8.88 -5.83
N ILE A 123 7.15 8.00 -4.81
CA ILE A 123 5.90 7.35 -4.40
C ILE A 123 4.85 8.38 -4.00
N ALA A 124 5.21 9.37 -3.19
CA ALA A 124 4.31 10.44 -2.77
C ALA A 124 3.78 11.25 -3.97
N LEU A 125 4.65 11.56 -4.95
CA LEU A 125 4.23 12.23 -6.18
C LEU A 125 3.30 11.35 -7.02
N VAL A 126 3.58 10.05 -7.14
CA VAL A 126 2.70 9.13 -7.86
C VAL A 126 1.33 9.08 -7.18
N ALA A 127 1.26 8.93 -5.88
CA ALA A 127 -0.01 8.91 -5.14
C ALA A 127 -0.89 10.14 -5.41
N ASN A 128 -0.27 11.32 -5.62
CA ASN A 128 -1.00 12.57 -5.85
C ASN A 128 -1.30 12.86 -7.33
N HIS A 129 -0.62 12.20 -8.27
CA HIS A 129 -0.69 12.60 -9.68
C HIS A 129 -0.97 11.46 -10.67
N TYR A 130 -0.98 10.18 -10.24
CA TYR A 130 -1.13 9.03 -11.13
C TYR A 130 -2.41 9.03 -11.97
N THR A 131 -3.46 9.71 -11.52
CA THR A 131 -4.73 9.82 -12.26
C THR A 131 -4.65 10.74 -13.48
N ARG A 132 -3.65 11.62 -13.55
CA ARG A 132 -3.51 12.62 -14.62
C ARG A 132 -2.19 12.54 -15.35
N GLU A 133 -1.15 12.05 -14.67
CA GLU A 133 0.23 12.11 -15.15
C GLU A 133 0.85 10.70 -15.22
N HIS A 134 1.04 10.23 -16.44
CA HIS A 134 1.61 8.89 -16.69
C HIS A 134 3.04 8.93 -17.23
N SER A 135 3.62 10.14 -17.42
CA SER A 135 4.94 10.34 -18.01
C SER A 135 6.06 10.26 -16.97
N THR A 136 7.05 9.41 -17.22
CA THR A 136 8.29 9.36 -16.40
C THR A 136 8.98 10.73 -16.29
N ARG A 137 8.92 11.51 -17.35
CA ARG A 137 9.55 12.84 -17.41
C ARG A 137 8.95 13.79 -16.38
N PHE A 138 7.63 13.83 -16.24
CA PHE A 138 6.94 14.65 -15.26
C PHE A 138 7.47 14.42 -13.84
N TYR A 139 7.59 13.15 -13.43
CA TYR A 139 8.07 12.81 -12.10
C TYR A 139 9.56 13.13 -11.91
N ALA A 140 10.37 12.88 -12.93
CA ALA A 140 11.79 13.17 -12.88
C ALA A 140 12.07 14.68 -12.74
N GLU A 141 11.36 15.52 -13.49
CA GLU A 141 11.45 16.98 -13.41
C GLU A 141 11.08 17.51 -12.02
N ARG A 142 9.98 17.01 -11.45
CA ARG A 142 9.54 17.41 -10.08
C ARG A 142 10.48 16.96 -8.98
N LEU A 143 11.21 15.88 -9.21
CA LEU A 143 12.22 15.37 -8.27
C LEU A 143 13.61 15.97 -8.51
N CYS A 144 13.75 16.86 -9.50
CA CYS A 144 15.03 17.46 -9.89
C CYS A 144 16.10 16.41 -10.24
N VAL A 145 15.69 15.33 -10.91
CA VAL A 145 16.58 14.25 -11.37
C VAL A 145 16.37 13.94 -12.85
N THR A 146 17.33 13.24 -13.46
CA THR A 146 17.14 12.77 -14.82
C THR A 146 16.18 11.57 -14.88
N PRO A 147 15.41 11.39 -15.98
CA PRO A 147 14.54 10.21 -16.14
C PRO A 147 15.31 8.88 -16.02
N VAL A 148 16.54 8.84 -16.51
CA VAL A 148 17.42 7.66 -16.43
C VAL A 148 17.79 7.34 -14.98
N TYR A 149 18.11 8.37 -14.19
CA TYR A 149 18.43 8.20 -12.78
C TYR A 149 17.21 7.74 -11.97
N LEU A 150 16.04 8.34 -12.22
CA LEU A 150 14.79 7.91 -11.60
C LEU A 150 14.46 6.46 -11.97
N ALA A 151 14.61 6.06 -13.24
CA ALA A 151 14.37 4.70 -13.68
C ALA A 151 15.25 3.68 -12.96
N ARG A 152 16.53 4.00 -12.75
CA ARG A 152 17.46 3.16 -11.99
C ARG A 152 17.05 3.01 -10.53
N ILE A 153 16.60 4.10 -9.91
CA ILE A 153 16.12 4.10 -8.53
C ILE A 153 14.86 3.23 -8.41
N VAL A 154 13.85 3.49 -9.23
CA VAL A 154 12.58 2.74 -9.19
C VAL A 154 12.82 1.26 -9.49
N ARG A 155 13.69 0.94 -10.45
CA ARG A 155 14.05 -0.46 -10.74
C ARG A 155 14.70 -1.15 -9.53
N ARG A 156 15.56 -0.42 -8.80
CA ARG A 156 16.24 -0.95 -7.61
C ARG A 156 15.27 -1.26 -6.48
N TYR A 157 14.31 -0.36 -6.21
CA TYR A 157 13.43 -0.44 -5.04
C TYR A 157 12.11 -1.18 -5.32
N ALA A 158 11.53 -1.00 -6.51
CA ALA A 158 10.24 -1.58 -6.87
C ALA A 158 10.33 -2.78 -7.81
N GLN A 159 11.53 -3.11 -8.34
CA GLN A 159 11.74 -4.14 -9.35
C GLN A 159 10.88 -3.96 -10.63
N LYS A 160 10.36 -2.76 -10.85
CA LYS A 160 9.51 -2.35 -11.97
C LYS A 160 10.12 -1.16 -12.69
N SER A 161 9.75 -0.94 -13.95
CA SER A 161 10.01 0.36 -14.58
C SER A 161 9.12 1.44 -13.97
N VAL A 162 9.51 2.72 -14.11
CA VAL A 162 8.71 3.88 -13.64
C VAL A 162 7.31 3.84 -14.23
N LYS A 163 7.20 3.56 -15.54
CA LYS A 163 5.92 3.48 -16.24
C LYS A 163 5.05 2.33 -15.73
N GLU A 164 5.61 1.15 -15.53
CA GLU A 164 4.90 0.01 -14.95
C GLU A 164 4.42 0.30 -13.54
N PHE A 165 5.24 0.97 -12.73
CA PHE A 165 4.85 1.37 -11.38
C PHE A 165 3.64 2.30 -11.39
N ILE A 166 3.68 3.38 -12.19
CA ILE A 166 2.57 4.34 -12.32
C ILE A 166 1.32 3.63 -12.85
N LEU A 167 1.45 2.90 -13.95
CA LEU A 167 0.31 2.23 -14.58
C LEU A 167 -0.29 1.12 -13.70
N SER A 168 0.48 0.49 -12.83
CA SER A 168 -0.08 -0.44 -11.85
C SER A 168 -1.01 0.27 -10.84
N GLN A 169 -0.69 1.49 -10.41
CA GLN A 169 -1.59 2.28 -9.56
C GLN A 169 -2.88 2.68 -10.30
N VAL A 170 -2.74 3.13 -11.55
CA VAL A 170 -3.88 3.44 -12.43
C VAL A 170 -4.80 2.23 -12.60
N TYR A 171 -4.22 1.04 -12.78
CA TYR A 171 -4.99 -0.19 -12.93
C TYR A 171 -5.78 -0.55 -11.67
N HIS A 172 -5.16 -0.45 -10.49
CA HIS A 172 -5.84 -0.75 -9.22
C HIS A 172 -6.99 0.22 -8.97
N GLU A 173 -6.79 1.52 -9.21
CA GLU A 173 -7.85 2.52 -9.11
C GLU A 173 -8.99 2.25 -10.11
N ALA A 174 -8.63 1.88 -11.36
CA ALA A 174 -9.63 1.50 -12.36
C ALA A 174 -10.47 0.32 -11.90
N LEU A 175 -9.83 -0.70 -11.32
CA LEU A 175 -10.48 -1.89 -10.82
C LEU A 175 -11.44 -1.56 -9.67
N ASP A 176 -11.01 -0.72 -8.73
CA ASP A 176 -11.80 -0.29 -7.59
C ASP A 176 -13.03 0.52 -8.05
N LEU A 177 -12.83 1.49 -8.95
CA LEU A 177 -13.93 2.29 -9.50
C LEU A 177 -14.95 1.44 -10.25
N LEU A 178 -14.50 0.46 -11.03
CA LEU A 178 -15.38 -0.42 -11.80
C LEU A 178 -16.16 -1.41 -10.93
N ARG A 179 -15.61 -1.83 -9.78
CA ARG A 179 -16.23 -2.83 -8.90
C ARG A 179 -17.10 -2.22 -7.82
N TYR A 180 -16.69 -1.07 -7.28
CA TYR A 180 -17.30 -0.53 -6.06
C TYR A 180 -18.05 0.79 -6.28
N THR A 181 -18.20 1.23 -7.55
CA THR A 181 -18.99 2.40 -7.88
C THR A 181 -19.86 2.15 -9.10
N ASP A 182 -20.92 2.96 -9.28
CA ASP A 182 -21.80 2.94 -10.45
C ASP A 182 -21.21 3.70 -11.66
N ALA A 183 -19.93 4.07 -11.61
CA ALA A 183 -19.29 4.88 -12.64
C ALA A 183 -19.21 4.11 -13.97
N GLN A 184 -19.65 4.75 -15.05
CA GLN A 184 -19.56 4.16 -16.39
C GLN A 184 -18.09 4.05 -16.84
N VAL A 185 -17.78 3.09 -17.72
CA VAL A 185 -16.43 2.86 -18.24
C VAL A 185 -15.80 4.14 -18.82
N GLY A 186 -16.60 4.98 -19.48
CA GLY A 186 -16.17 6.28 -20.02
C GLY A 186 -15.79 7.29 -18.94
N GLU A 187 -16.53 7.32 -17.86
CA GLU A 187 -16.24 8.19 -16.71
C GLU A 187 -14.96 7.76 -16.01
N VAL A 188 -14.78 6.43 -15.82
CA VAL A 188 -13.55 5.88 -15.25
C VAL A 188 -12.35 6.22 -16.13
N ALA A 189 -12.45 6.04 -17.45
CA ALA A 189 -11.40 6.41 -18.39
C ALA A 189 -11.01 7.89 -18.25
N SER A 190 -12.00 8.79 -18.24
CA SER A 190 -11.77 10.24 -18.10
C SER A 190 -11.15 10.61 -16.74
N ARG A 191 -11.64 10.04 -15.64
CA ARG A 191 -11.08 10.27 -14.29
C ARG A 191 -9.63 9.85 -14.18
N LEU A 192 -9.24 8.81 -14.91
CA LEU A 192 -7.87 8.26 -14.91
C LEU A 192 -6.95 8.84 -15.99
N GLY A 193 -7.39 9.94 -16.64
CA GLY A 193 -6.56 10.70 -17.58
C GLY A 193 -6.38 10.06 -18.95
N PHE A 194 -7.25 9.14 -19.35
CA PHE A 194 -7.25 8.58 -20.71
C PHE A 194 -8.00 9.50 -21.68
N ALA A 195 -7.43 9.67 -22.86
CA ALA A 195 -8.04 10.51 -23.90
C ALA A 195 -9.36 9.94 -24.43
N ASP A 196 -9.49 8.60 -24.44
CA ASP A 196 -10.66 7.90 -24.94
C ASP A 196 -10.86 6.54 -24.27
N ILE A 197 -12.08 6.01 -24.39
CA ILE A 197 -12.49 4.71 -23.81
C ILE A 197 -11.75 3.55 -24.44
N GLU A 198 -11.38 3.66 -25.71
CA GLU A 198 -10.71 2.58 -26.44
C GLU A 198 -9.30 2.36 -25.92
N THR A 199 -8.54 3.44 -25.74
CA THR A 199 -7.21 3.43 -25.13
C THR A 199 -7.24 2.88 -23.70
N PHE A 200 -8.20 3.32 -22.90
CA PHE A 200 -8.43 2.79 -21.57
C PHE A 200 -8.77 1.29 -21.59
N SER A 201 -9.66 0.87 -22.48
CA SER A 201 -10.08 -0.55 -22.55
C SER A 201 -8.93 -1.48 -22.97
N LYS A 202 -8.06 -1.04 -23.90
CA LYS A 202 -6.85 -1.76 -24.29
C LYS A 202 -5.86 -1.86 -23.12
N PHE A 203 -5.65 -0.75 -22.41
CA PHE A 203 -4.84 -0.71 -21.20
C PHE A 203 -5.36 -1.66 -20.13
N PHE A 204 -6.63 -1.54 -19.77
CA PHE A 204 -7.25 -2.35 -18.72
C PHE A 204 -7.21 -3.85 -19.05
N LYS A 205 -7.58 -4.23 -20.29
CA LYS A 205 -7.53 -5.61 -20.74
C LYS A 205 -6.12 -6.20 -20.68
N ARG A 206 -5.09 -5.40 -20.95
CA ARG A 206 -3.69 -5.85 -20.85
C ARG A 206 -3.30 -6.22 -19.42
N TYR A 207 -3.82 -5.52 -18.41
CA TYR A 207 -3.52 -5.76 -17.00
C TYR A 207 -4.44 -6.83 -16.38
N ASN A 208 -5.72 -6.81 -16.72
CA ASN A 208 -6.75 -7.66 -16.11
C ASN A 208 -7.03 -8.95 -16.89
N GLY A 209 -6.62 -9.04 -18.16
CA GLY A 209 -6.99 -10.12 -19.07
C GLY A 209 -8.42 -10.00 -19.64
N GLN A 210 -9.32 -9.27 -18.99
CA GLN A 210 -10.72 -9.06 -19.39
C GLN A 210 -11.01 -7.57 -19.67
N SER A 211 -12.11 -7.32 -20.42
CA SER A 211 -12.52 -5.95 -20.70
C SER A 211 -13.11 -5.27 -19.44
N PRO A 212 -13.07 -3.92 -19.34
CA PRO A 212 -13.68 -3.18 -18.23
C PRO A 212 -15.16 -3.53 -18.03
N LYS A 213 -15.92 -3.67 -19.12
CA LYS A 213 -17.35 -4.03 -19.07
C LYS A 213 -17.63 -5.38 -18.43
N ASN A 214 -16.71 -6.34 -18.59
CA ASN A 214 -16.89 -7.68 -18.02
C ASN A 214 -16.67 -7.67 -16.50
N VAL A 215 -15.81 -6.80 -16.00
CA VAL A 215 -15.53 -6.66 -14.57
C VAL A 215 -16.67 -5.95 -13.84
N GLN A 216 -17.34 -5.00 -14.49
CA GLN A 216 -18.47 -4.25 -13.96
C GLN A 216 -19.76 -5.09 -13.82
N ARG A 217 -19.83 -6.27 -14.48
CA ARG A 217 -21.01 -7.16 -14.51
C ARG A 217 -20.97 -8.32 -13.50
N ILE A 218 -19.95 -8.39 -12.64
CA ILE A 218 -19.85 -9.45 -11.63
C ILE A 218 -20.38 -8.89 -10.29
N ASP A 219 -21.66 -8.55 -10.28
CA ASP A 219 -22.52 -8.43 -9.09
C ASP A 219 -23.73 -9.33 -9.26
#